data_025a67a10c9b2cd59217965aa0a8f12d
#
_entry.id   025a67a10c9b2cd59217965aa0a8f12d
#
_cell.length_a   1.000
_cell.length_b   1.000
_cell.length_c   1.000
_cell.angle_alpha   90.00
_cell.angle_beta   90.00
_cell.angle_gamma   90.00
#
_symmetry.space_group_name_H-M   'P 1'
#
loop_
_entity.id
_entity.type
_entity.pdbx_description
1 polymer ?
#
loop_
_entity_poly.entity_id
_entity_poly.type
_entity_poly.pdbx_seq_one_letter_code
_entity_poly.pdbx_strand_id
1 'polypeptide(L)'
;ALASSAAGRTLSVTNNAPNGYAYGGEAETVYGGHGSFFGLDMTSGGTGARVRGVFNGVTALAQNSSGNDAVGIIGSGLASGTGSGVGALLEGSTYGAQVRGVQASLLLVPGPLAVNVDRQAGELVCEAVSGGGSDLWCTVTNGATPVLRKLAGPGTAGQLHVIDPVRVYDSRLDASNGLGPMTSGSSRLVSVANGIDLTTGAVNLAGVVPAGATAIAYNLTVVDTAGSGFLAVTAGSSTTFRASSINWSAAGQILANGQLAPLDGERRVRIFAGGGGSAHVLVDVQGYYR
;
A
#
# COMPACT_ATOMS: atom_id res chain seq x y z
N ALA A 1 4.95 47.84 -34.70
CA ALA A 1 5.80 46.68 -34.39
C ALA A 1 7.04 47.19 -33.64
N LEU A 2 7.23 46.73 -32.39
CA LEU A 2 8.40 46.98 -31.62
C LEU A 2 9.40 45.86 -31.94
N ALA A 3 10.46 46.16 -32.64
CA ALA A 3 11.56 45.24 -32.88
C ALA A 3 12.83 45.77 -32.21
N SER A 4 13.51 44.94 -31.42
CA SER A 4 14.81 45.23 -30.87
C SER A 4 15.82 44.22 -31.40
N SER A 5 16.89 44.66 -31.99
CA SER A 5 18.03 43.84 -32.44
C SER A 5 19.10 43.65 -31.34
N ALA A 6 18.91 44.21 -30.17
CA ALA A 6 19.83 44.03 -29.05
C ALA A 6 19.37 42.90 -28.13
N ALA A 7 20.30 42.20 -27.50
CA ALA A 7 20.02 41.25 -26.45
C ALA A 7 19.36 41.98 -25.27
N GLY A 8 18.01 41.93 -25.20
CA GLY A 8 17.26 42.69 -24.20
C GLY A 8 15.76 42.50 -24.35
N ARG A 9 14.99 43.09 -23.47
CA ARG A 9 13.52 42.99 -23.46
C ARG A 9 12.88 43.64 -24.68
N THR A 10 12.12 42.91 -25.45
CA THR A 10 11.43 43.43 -26.65
C THR A 10 10.12 44.18 -26.28
N LEU A 11 9.51 43.88 -25.15
CA LEU A 11 8.34 44.57 -24.62
C LEU A 11 8.51 44.79 -23.12
N SER A 12 8.42 46.06 -22.70
CA SER A 12 8.35 46.46 -21.31
C SER A 12 7.06 47.24 -21.11
N VAL A 13 6.14 46.75 -20.29
CA VAL A 13 4.95 47.48 -19.84
C VAL A 13 5.20 47.85 -18.37
N THR A 14 5.40 49.12 -18.08
CA THR A 14 5.55 49.61 -16.74
C THR A 14 4.29 50.39 -16.33
N ASN A 15 3.64 49.94 -15.25
CA ASN A 15 2.52 50.68 -14.64
C ASN A 15 2.97 51.26 -13.31
N ASN A 16 3.06 52.56 -13.22
CA ASN A 16 3.41 53.30 -12.00
C ASN A 16 2.17 53.73 -11.18
N ALA A 17 1.00 53.18 -11.49
CA ALA A 17 -0.23 53.52 -10.74
C ALA A 17 -0.16 52.90 -9.32
N PRO A 18 -0.57 53.65 -8.28
CA PRO A 18 -0.49 53.18 -6.89
C PRO A 18 -1.29 51.89 -6.59
N ASN A 19 -2.21 51.49 -7.46
CA ASN A 19 -3.07 50.30 -7.31
C ASN A 19 -2.76 49.15 -8.29
N GLY A 20 -1.67 49.20 -9.00
CA GLY A 20 -1.05 48.03 -9.65
C GLY A 20 -1.79 47.35 -10.82
N TYR A 21 -2.78 48.00 -11.47
CA TYR A 21 -3.46 47.41 -12.65
C TYR A 21 -2.87 47.95 -13.95
N ALA A 22 -2.02 47.15 -14.59
CA ALA A 22 -1.65 47.39 -15.99
C ALA A 22 -2.66 46.66 -16.91
N TYR A 23 -3.40 47.41 -17.70
CA TYR A 23 -4.12 46.85 -18.84
C TYR A 23 -3.11 46.67 -19.99
N GLY A 24 -2.51 45.49 -20.12
CA GLY A 24 -1.87 45.11 -21.36
C GLY A 24 -2.94 44.89 -22.43
N GLY A 25 -2.76 45.47 -23.60
CA GLY A 25 -3.64 45.23 -24.74
C GLY A 25 -3.67 43.73 -25.08
N GLU A 26 -4.72 43.28 -25.79
CA GLU A 26 -4.85 41.92 -26.29
C GLU A 26 -3.61 41.57 -27.11
N ALA A 27 -2.77 40.66 -26.58
CA ALA A 27 -1.72 40.03 -27.36
C ALA A 27 -2.27 38.66 -27.80
N GLU A 28 -2.60 38.55 -29.08
CA GLU A 28 -3.07 37.27 -29.64
C GLU A 28 -2.04 36.16 -29.57
N THR A 29 -0.73 36.50 -29.49
CA THR A 29 0.33 35.52 -29.38
C THR A 29 1.60 36.11 -28.76
N VAL A 30 2.12 35.53 -27.69
CA VAL A 30 3.45 35.78 -27.15
C VAL A 30 4.32 34.59 -27.51
N TYR A 31 5.20 34.76 -28.49
CA TYR A 31 6.24 33.78 -28.80
C TYR A 31 7.46 34.05 -27.92
N GLY A 32 7.76 33.18 -26.97
CA GLY A 32 9.09 33.10 -26.34
C GLY A 32 10.11 32.69 -27.40
N GLY A 33 11.21 33.42 -27.48
CA GLY A 33 12.24 33.19 -28.52
C GLY A 33 12.87 31.80 -28.46
N HIS A 34 13.25 31.27 -29.60
CA HIS A 34 14.03 30.04 -29.72
C HIS A 34 15.39 30.25 -29.02
N GLY A 35 15.73 29.37 -28.07
CA GLY A 35 17.05 29.29 -27.47
C GLY A 35 17.25 30.04 -26.14
N SER A 36 16.19 30.54 -25.51
CA SER A 36 16.27 31.17 -24.19
C SER A 36 15.95 30.21 -23.09
N PHE A 37 16.72 30.27 -21.99
CA PHE A 37 16.45 29.49 -20.77
C PHE A 37 15.16 29.90 -20.03
N PHE A 38 14.64 31.13 -20.31
CA PHE A 38 13.44 31.65 -19.66
C PHE A 38 12.50 32.28 -20.70
N GLY A 39 11.26 31.74 -20.80
CA GLY A 39 10.23 32.31 -21.65
C GLY A 39 9.49 33.50 -21.01
N LEU A 40 9.15 33.40 -19.73
CA LEU A 40 8.47 34.42 -18.95
C LEU A 40 8.92 34.31 -17.47
N ASP A 41 9.45 35.39 -16.92
CA ASP A 41 9.79 35.53 -15.51
C ASP A 41 8.88 36.61 -14.90
N MET A 42 8.12 36.23 -13.87
CA MET A 42 7.16 37.11 -13.19
C MET A 42 7.44 37.08 -11.68
N THR A 43 7.87 38.23 -11.15
CA THR A 43 8.07 38.42 -9.71
C THR A 43 7.09 39.43 -9.20
N SER A 44 6.35 39.09 -8.13
CA SER A 44 5.43 40.02 -7.50
C SER A 44 5.36 39.79 -5.99
N GLY A 45 5.08 40.85 -5.25
CA GLY A 45 4.86 40.78 -3.80
C GLY A 45 3.46 40.22 -3.41
N GLY A 46 2.62 39.92 -4.39
CA GLY A 46 1.31 39.35 -4.22
C GLY A 46 1.06 38.19 -5.18
N THR A 47 0.07 38.33 -6.08
CA THR A 47 -0.23 37.33 -7.12
C THR A 47 0.69 37.52 -8.32
N GLY A 48 1.54 36.53 -8.64
CA GLY A 48 2.45 36.58 -9.79
C GLY A 48 1.73 36.52 -11.14
N ALA A 49 0.78 35.60 -11.31
CA ALA A 49 -0.05 35.48 -12.50
C ALA A 49 -1.45 34.97 -12.17
N ARG A 50 -2.45 35.46 -12.90
CA ARG A 50 -3.81 34.92 -12.88
C ARG A 50 -4.24 34.61 -14.31
N VAL A 51 -4.59 33.35 -14.56
CA VAL A 51 -5.04 32.89 -15.87
C VAL A 51 -6.48 32.38 -15.75
N ARG A 52 -7.35 32.87 -16.65
CA ARG A 52 -8.74 32.41 -16.76
C ARG A 52 -9.01 31.95 -18.20
N GLY A 53 -9.63 30.79 -18.33
CA GLY A 53 -10.08 30.26 -19.61
C GLY A 53 -11.47 29.65 -19.50
N VAL A 54 -12.23 29.70 -20.56
CA VAL A 54 -13.58 29.09 -20.61
C VAL A 54 -13.47 27.57 -20.67
N PHE A 55 -12.47 27.06 -21.40
CA PHE A 55 -12.23 25.61 -21.56
C PHE A 55 -10.95 25.17 -20.89
N ASN A 56 -9.81 25.85 -21.15
CA ASN A 56 -8.52 25.58 -20.56
C ASN A 56 -7.90 26.86 -20.00
N GLY A 57 -7.52 26.88 -18.74
CA GLY A 57 -6.81 28.01 -18.12
C GLY A 57 -5.32 28.00 -18.49
N VAL A 58 -4.65 26.88 -18.27
CA VAL A 58 -3.23 26.68 -18.56
C VAL A 58 -3.03 25.27 -19.17
N THR A 59 -2.31 25.21 -20.29
CA THR A 59 -1.80 23.96 -20.83
C THR A 59 -0.28 24.03 -20.84
N ALA A 60 0.40 23.14 -20.09
CA ALA A 60 1.85 23.04 -20.07
C ALA A 60 2.27 21.70 -20.66
N LEU A 61 3.08 21.73 -21.70
CA LEU A 61 3.64 20.57 -22.36
C LEU A 61 5.16 20.66 -22.32
N ALA A 62 5.82 19.70 -21.67
CA ALA A 62 7.25 19.53 -21.75
C ALA A 62 7.56 18.25 -22.55
N GLN A 63 8.34 18.40 -23.60
CA GLN A 63 8.80 17.29 -24.43
C GLN A 63 10.32 17.30 -24.51
N ASN A 64 10.92 16.13 -24.37
CA ASN A 64 12.35 15.97 -24.50
C ASN A 64 12.66 14.78 -25.42
N SER A 65 13.41 15.04 -26.48
CA SER A 65 13.85 14.04 -27.46
C SER A 65 15.27 13.50 -27.20
N SER A 66 15.97 14.04 -26.18
CA SER A 66 17.38 13.74 -25.91
C SER A 66 17.64 12.85 -24.70
N GLY A 67 16.59 12.23 -24.14
CA GLY A 67 16.71 11.26 -23.02
C GLY A 67 16.86 11.88 -21.63
N ASN A 68 16.74 13.19 -21.49
CA ASN A 68 16.69 13.86 -20.18
C ASN A 68 15.24 14.02 -19.69
N ASP A 69 15.06 14.39 -18.43
CA ASP A 69 13.73 14.60 -17.86
C ASP A 69 13.01 15.80 -18.48
N ALA A 70 11.72 15.68 -18.71
CA ALA A 70 10.84 16.76 -19.14
C ALA A 70 9.82 17.06 -18.05
N VAL A 71 9.83 18.27 -17.49
CA VAL A 71 8.91 18.70 -16.42
C VAL A 71 7.97 19.77 -16.93
N GLY A 72 6.67 19.49 -16.93
CA GLY A 72 5.65 20.43 -17.43
C GLY A 72 5.34 21.56 -16.47
N ILE A 73 5.15 21.28 -15.19
CA ILE A 73 4.83 22.28 -14.16
C ILE A 73 5.58 21.93 -12.87
N ILE A 74 6.23 22.92 -12.28
CA ILE A 74 6.77 22.86 -10.93
C ILE A 74 6.05 23.89 -10.07
N GLY A 75 5.43 23.46 -8.98
CA GLY A 75 4.86 24.34 -7.97
C GLY A 75 5.64 24.20 -6.66
N SER A 76 6.11 25.34 -6.11
CA SER A 76 6.76 25.38 -4.79
C SER A 76 6.14 26.49 -3.96
N GLY A 77 5.63 26.15 -2.78
CA GLY A 77 5.15 27.08 -1.78
C GLY A 77 6.07 27.04 -0.57
N LEU A 78 6.75 28.15 -0.31
CA LEU A 78 7.60 28.33 0.86
C LEU A 78 6.99 29.40 1.76
N ALA A 79 6.80 29.09 3.03
CA ALA A 79 6.35 30.04 4.04
C ALA A 79 7.51 30.41 4.97
N SER A 80 7.62 31.67 5.32
CA SER A 80 8.49 32.15 6.39
C SER A 80 7.65 32.51 7.62
N GLY A 81 8.15 32.17 8.80
CA GLY A 81 7.41 32.40 10.05
C GLY A 81 6.36 31.32 10.32
N THR A 82 5.18 31.72 10.79
CA THR A 82 4.08 30.82 11.18
C THR A 82 3.11 30.44 10.05
N GLY A 83 3.36 30.93 8.83
CA GLY A 83 2.51 30.64 7.67
C GLY A 83 2.76 29.22 7.11
N SER A 84 1.77 28.67 6.40
CA SER A 84 1.89 27.42 5.67
C SER A 84 2.25 27.66 4.20
N GLY A 85 3.23 26.93 3.68
CA GLY A 85 3.58 26.93 2.25
C GLY A 85 2.77 25.86 1.51
N VAL A 86 2.01 26.25 0.48
CA VAL A 86 1.28 25.32 -0.40
C VAL A 86 1.89 25.36 -1.78
N GLY A 87 2.42 24.22 -2.26
CA GLY A 87 3.01 24.12 -3.60
C GLY A 87 1.99 24.24 -4.72
N ALA A 88 0.84 23.58 -4.57
CA ALA A 88 -0.28 23.68 -5.49
C ALA A 88 -1.60 23.47 -4.73
N LEU A 89 -2.61 24.26 -5.06
CA LEU A 89 -3.99 24.05 -4.63
C LEU A 89 -4.82 23.73 -5.89
N LEU A 90 -5.44 22.54 -5.90
CA LEU A 90 -6.22 22.04 -7.02
C LEU A 90 -7.66 21.81 -6.56
N GLU A 91 -8.58 22.61 -7.07
CA GLU A 91 -10.01 22.58 -6.73
C GLU A 91 -10.85 22.39 -7.98
N GLY A 92 -11.88 21.58 -7.88
CA GLY A 92 -12.84 21.36 -8.95
C GLY A 92 -14.19 20.91 -8.41
N SER A 93 -15.26 21.24 -9.11
CA SER A 93 -16.63 20.89 -8.71
C SER A 93 -16.88 19.37 -8.73
N THR A 94 -16.15 18.62 -9.54
CA THR A 94 -16.26 17.16 -9.67
C THR A 94 -14.96 16.45 -9.31
N TYR A 95 -13.83 16.96 -9.82
CA TYR A 95 -12.49 16.41 -9.53
C TYR A 95 -11.52 17.57 -9.28
N GLY A 96 -10.78 17.55 -8.16
CA GLY A 96 -9.70 18.48 -7.90
C GLY A 96 -8.49 18.24 -8.81
N ALA A 97 -8.13 16.97 -9.02
CA ALA A 97 -7.04 16.57 -9.89
C ALA A 97 -7.32 15.24 -10.59
N GLN A 98 -6.86 15.10 -11.82
CA GLN A 98 -6.70 13.82 -12.51
C GLN A 98 -5.24 13.64 -12.87
N VAL A 99 -4.61 12.56 -12.37
CA VAL A 99 -3.20 12.25 -12.61
C VAL A 99 -3.09 10.92 -13.34
N ARG A 100 -2.28 10.89 -14.41
CA ARG A 100 -2.08 9.69 -15.23
C ARG A 100 -0.59 9.61 -15.63
N GLY A 101 0.02 8.45 -15.41
CA GLY A 101 1.41 8.19 -15.79
C GLY A 101 1.58 6.75 -16.27
N VAL A 102 2.61 6.50 -17.06
CA VAL A 102 2.92 5.16 -17.60
C VAL A 102 3.48 4.23 -16.51
N GLN A 103 4.40 4.72 -15.67
CA GLN A 103 4.97 3.94 -14.56
C GLN A 103 4.21 4.14 -13.26
N ALA A 104 3.89 5.39 -12.92
CA ALA A 104 3.09 5.75 -11.75
C ALA A 104 2.30 7.02 -12.04
N SER A 105 1.03 7.04 -11.61
CA SER A 105 0.21 8.25 -11.72
C SER A 105 0.57 9.30 -10.69
N LEU A 106 1.00 8.89 -9.50
CA LEU A 106 1.44 9.76 -8.40
C LEU A 106 2.65 9.11 -7.71
N LEU A 107 3.74 9.86 -7.60
CA LEU A 107 4.89 9.50 -6.78
C LEU A 107 4.91 10.37 -5.52
N LEU A 108 4.71 9.74 -4.36
CA LEU A 108 4.93 10.36 -3.07
C LEU A 108 6.37 10.07 -2.63
N VAL A 109 7.18 11.12 -2.48
CA VAL A 109 8.56 10.96 -2.05
C VAL A 109 8.59 10.78 -0.53
N PRO A 110 9.11 9.66 0.00
CA PRO A 110 9.16 9.41 1.43
C PRO A 110 10.08 10.40 2.16
N GLY A 111 9.64 10.84 3.33
CA GLY A 111 10.40 11.68 4.24
C GLY A 111 10.25 11.21 5.68
N PRO A 112 10.90 11.86 6.66
CA PRO A 112 10.70 11.54 8.06
C PRO A 112 9.27 11.87 8.50
N LEU A 113 8.64 10.98 9.27
CA LEU A 113 7.33 11.26 9.87
C LEU A 113 7.48 12.29 11.00
N ALA A 114 7.08 13.53 10.74
CA ALA A 114 7.03 14.54 11.78
C ALA A 114 5.82 14.29 12.70
N VAL A 115 6.08 13.97 13.98
CA VAL A 115 5.03 13.56 14.94
C VAL A 115 4.42 14.71 15.74
N ASN A 116 5.15 15.82 15.89
CA ASN A 116 4.71 16.97 16.69
C ASN A 116 4.44 18.21 15.81
N VAL A 117 3.67 18.01 14.76
CA VAL A 117 3.25 19.09 13.84
C VAL A 117 1.74 19.17 13.80
N ASP A 118 1.24 20.39 13.64
CA ASP A 118 -0.18 20.62 13.42
C ASP A 118 -0.58 20.03 12.05
N ARG A 119 -1.54 19.11 12.07
CA ARG A 119 -1.99 18.38 10.88
C ARG A 119 -3.49 18.55 10.67
N GLN A 120 -3.91 18.35 9.43
CA GLN A 120 -5.31 18.35 9.06
C GLN A 120 -5.77 16.93 8.71
N ALA A 121 -7.00 16.59 9.09
CA ALA A 121 -7.61 15.34 8.69
C ALA A 121 -7.70 15.24 7.16
N GLY A 122 -7.36 14.07 6.63
CA GLY A 122 -7.27 13.82 5.19
C GLY A 122 -5.88 13.98 4.58
N GLU A 123 -4.90 14.53 5.32
CA GLU A 123 -3.51 14.54 4.83
C GLU A 123 -2.98 13.11 4.61
N LEU A 124 -2.33 12.90 3.46
CA LEU A 124 -1.55 11.70 3.18
C LEU A 124 -0.06 11.97 3.40
N VAL A 125 0.58 11.15 4.18
CA VAL A 125 2.01 11.24 4.50
C VAL A 125 2.71 9.95 4.09
N CYS A 126 3.78 10.06 3.32
CA CYS A 126 4.65 8.96 2.97
C CYS A 126 5.91 9.03 3.84
N GLU A 127 6.08 8.08 4.74
CA GLU A 127 7.21 7.99 5.67
C GLU A 127 8.28 7.06 5.13
N ALA A 128 9.54 7.49 5.20
CA ALA A 128 10.68 6.60 4.97
C ALA A 128 10.91 5.71 6.18
N VAL A 129 10.95 4.39 5.98
CA VAL A 129 11.25 3.42 7.05
C VAL A 129 12.62 2.77 6.87
N SER A 130 13.20 2.33 7.98
CA SER A 130 14.49 1.63 7.95
C SER A 130 14.40 0.36 7.11
N GLY A 131 15.43 0.09 6.30
CA GLY A 131 15.46 -1.06 5.40
C GLY A 131 14.99 -0.76 3.97
N GLY A 132 14.74 0.52 3.62
CA GLY A 132 14.48 0.95 2.25
C GLY A 132 13.02 0.85 1.79
N GLY A 133 12.09 0.76 2.72
CA GLY A 133 10.65 0.80 2.44
C GLY A 133 10.02 2.16 2.74
N SER A 134 8.71 2.26 2.53
CA SER A 134 7.92 3.42 2.94
C SER A 134 6.58 2.99 3.53
N ASP A 135 6.11 3.78 4.50
CA ASP A 135 4.77 3.68 5.06
C ASP A 135 3.90 4.81 4.52
N LEU A 136 2.67 4.50 4.16
CA LEU A 136 1.65 5.48 3.81
C LEU A 136 0.68 5.65 4.98
N TRP A 137 0.53 6.88 5.44
CA TRP A 137 -0.33 7.26 6.54
C TRP A 137 -1.43 8.22 6.09
N CYS A 138 -2.56 8.19 6.77
CA CYS A 138 -3.61 9.20 6.69
C CYS A 138 -3.81 9.85 8.05
N THR A 139 -3.88 11.17 8.08
CA THR A 139 -4.26 11.92 9.28
C THR A 139 -5.78 11.83 9.48
N VAL A 140 -6.20 11.38 10.65
CA VAL A 140 -7.62 11.14 10.97
C VAL A 140 -8.22 12.33 11.73
N THR A 141 -7.43 12.98 12.59
CA THR A 141 -7.88 14.13 13.39
C THR A 141 -7.00 15.34 13.15
N ASN A 142 -7.61 16.54 13.25
CA ASN A 142 -6.87 17.82 13.21
C ASN A 142 -6.08 18.06 14.48
N GLY A 143 -5.06 18.93 14.40
CA GLY A 143 -4.37 19.52 15.54
C GLY A 143 -2.93 19.09 15.73
N ALA A 144 -2.30 19.58 16.79
CA ALA A 144 -0.90 19.36 17.11
C ALA A 144 -0.60 17.94 17.65
N THR A 145 -1.64 17.19 18.08
CA THR A 145 -1.54 15.78 18.47
C THR A 145 -2.47 14.92 17.61
N PRO A 146 -2.22 14.84 16.30
CA PRO A 146 -3.13 14.18 15.36
C PRO A 146 -3.10 12.66 15.55
N VAL A 147 -4.24 12.03 15.28
CA VAL A 147 -4.29 10.57 15.12
C VAL A 147 -3.93 10.24 13.67
N LEU A 148 -2.88 9.45 13.51
CA LEU A 148 -2.46 8.91 12.21
C LEU A 148 -2.86 7.43 12.12
N ARG A 149 -3.35 7.05 10.97
CA ARG A 149 -3.65 5.65 10.63
C ARG A 149 -2.79 5.19 9.48
N LYS A 150 -2.02 4.13 9.69
CA LYS A 150 -1.26 3.50 8.61
C LYS A 150 -2.23 2.87 7.60
N LEU A 151 -2.08 3.22 6.34
CA LEU A 151 -2.85 2.68 5.23
C LEU A 151 -2.13 1.51 4.54
N ALA A 152 -0.82 1.65 4.33
CA ALA A 152 0.02 0.65 3.67
C ALA A 152 1.48 0.80 4.10
N GLY A 153 2.26 -0.29 4.01
CA GLY A 153 3.70 -0.28 4.25
C GLY A 153 4.22 -1.65 4.71
N PRO A 154 5.53 -1.81 4.89
CA PRO A 154 6.11 -3.02 5.45
C PRO A 154 5.49 -3.36 6.81
N GLY A 155 5.01 -4.59 6.95
CA GLY A 155 4.36 -5.05 8.18
C GLY A 155 2.91 -4.58 8.37
N THR A 156 2.30 -3.93 7.39
CA THR A 156 0.85 -3.73 7.37
C THR A 156 0.21 -5.09 7.09
N ALA A 157 -0.66 -5.56 7.98
CA ALA A 157 -1.46 -6.75 7.72
C ALA A 157 -2.30 -6.51 6.45
N GLY A 158 -2.22 -7.41 5.50
CA GLY A 158 -3.01 -7.37 4.28
C GLY A 158 -4.51 -7.45 4.57
N GLN A 159 -5.33 -7.23 3.54
CA GLN A 159 -6.78 -7.42 3.63
C GLN A 159 -7.11 -8.91 3.74
N LEU A 160 -8.16 -9.24 4.52
CA LEU A 160 -8.72 -10.58 4.54
C LEU A 160 -9.52 -10.83 3.25
N HIS A 161 -9.12 -11.84 2.51
CA HIS A 161 -9.84 -12.39 1.37
C HIS A 161 -10.55 -13.67 1.78
N VAL A 162 -11.86 -13.61 1.97
CA VAL A 162 -12.67 -14.77 2.29
C VAL A 162 -12.89 -15.60 1.03
N ILE A 163 -12.75 -16.93 1.15
CA ILE A 163 -13.00 -17.90 0.08
C ILE A 163 -13.95 -18.98 0.56
N ASP A 164 -14.55 -19.71 -0.35
CA ASP A 164 -15.24 -20.94 0.00
C ASP A 164 -14.26 -21.91 0.69
N PRO A 165 -14.67 -22.63 1.75
CA PRO A 165 -13.79 -23.53 2.48
C PRO A 165 -13.15 -24.59 1.58
N VAL A 166 -11.83 -24.67 1.58
CA VAL A 166 -11.06 -25.62 0.79
C VAL A 166 -10.17 -26.44 1.69
N ARG A 167 -10.25 -27.78 1.62
CA ARG A 167 -9.30 -28.66 2.30
C ARG A 167 -7.93 -28.57 1.64
N VAL A 168 -6.94 -28.23 2.44
CA VAL A 168 -5.53 -28.14 2.00
C VAL A 168 -4.65 -29.24 2.59
N TYR A 169 -5.18 -29.90 3.64
CA TYR A 169 -4.47 -30.99 4.31
C TYR A 169 -5.44 -31.95 5.01
N ASP A 170 -5.18 -33.26 4.86
CA ASP A 170 -5.84 -34.32 5.59
C ASP A 170 -4.85 -35.48 5.83
N SER A 171 -4.49 -35.71 7.09
CA SER A 171 -3.49 -36.69 7.45
C SER A 171 -3.92 -38.17 7.24
N ARG A 172 -5.15 -38.40 6.84
CA ARG A 172 -5.68 -39.75 6.52
C ARG A 172 -5.45 -40.13 5.07
N LEU A 173 -5.10 -39.16 4.19
CA LEU A 173 -5.02 -39.35 2.74
C LEU A 173 -3.59 -39.51 2.26
N ASP A 174 -3.33 -40.52 1.43
CA ASP A 174 -1.98 -40.96 1.01
C ASP A 174 -1.14 -39.89 0.31
N ALA A 175 -1.78 -39.05 -0.51
CA ALA A 175 -1.06 -38.01 -1.26
C ALA A 175 -0.94 -36.69 -0.50
N SER A 176 -1.51 -36.58 0.71
CA SER A 176 -1.30 -35.40 1.57
C SER A 176 0.12 -35.32 2.11
N ASN A 177 0.53 -34.10 2.47
CA ASN A 177 1.83 -33.81 3.07
C ASN A 177 1.97 -34.43 4.48
N GLY A 178 2.27 -35.70 4.53
CA GLY A 178 2.43 -36.48 5.77
C GLY A 178 1.20 -37.26 6.16
N LEU A 179 1.32 -38.55 6.06
CA LEU A 179 0.32 -39.56 6.34
C LEU A 179 0.29 -39.93 7.82
N GLY A 180 -0.90 -40.33 8.29
CA GLY A 180 -1.11 -40.86 9.62
C GLY A 180 -1.35 -39.82 10.70
N PRO A 181 -1.78 -40.27 11.89
CA PRO A 181 -2.07 -39.39 13.00
C PRO A 181 -0.80 -38.69 13.48
N MET A 182 -0.95 -37.49 14.02
CA MET A 182 0.10 -36.79 14.73
C MET A 182 0.16 -37.27 16.17
N THR A 183 1.33 -37.72 16.63
CA THR A 183 1.59 -38.22 17.97
C THR A 183 2.25 -37.15 18.83
N SER A 184 2.04 -37.19 20.14
CA SER A 184 2.67 -36.29 21.11
C SER A 184 4.19 -36.19 20.90
N GLY A 185 4.75 -34.97 20.92
CA GLY A 185 6.15 -34.67 20.67
C GLY A 185 6.53 -34.56 19.18
N SER A 186 5.61 -34.84 18.25
CA SER A 186 5.87 -34.67 16.81
C SER A 186 5.54 -33.28 16.31
N SER A 187 6.12 -32.91 15.17
CA SER A 187 5.69 -31.75 14.41
C SER A 187 5.64 -32.04 12.92
N ARG A 188 4.78 -31.32 12.19
CA ARG A 188 4.60 -31.50 10.76
C ARG A 188 4.54 -30.16 10.05
N LEU A 189 5.27 -30.03 8.94
CA LEU A 189 5.25 -28.87 8.07
C LEU A 189 4.18 -29.13 6.99
N VAL A 190 3.20 -28.23 6.90
CA VAL A 190 2.03 -28.36 6.04
C VAL A 190 1.97 -27.20 5.08
N SER A 191 1.94 -27.47 3.77
CA SER A 191 1.65 -26.46 2.74
C SER A 191 0.16 -26.19 2.69
N VAL A 192 -0.20 -24.92 2.68
CA VAL A 192 -1.59 -24.46 2.50
C VAL A 192 -1.82 -23.80 1.15
N ALA A 193 -0.84 -23.89 0.26
CA ALA A 193 -0.86 -23.22 -1.03
C ALA A 193 -1.95 -23.71 -1.97
N ASN A 194 -2.30 -24.99 -1.90
CA ASN A 194 -3.19 -25.66 -2.84
C ASN A 194 -4.26 -26.49 -2.11
N GLY A 195 -5.41 -26.61 -2.74
CA GLY A 195 -6.46 -27.53 -2.31
C GLY A 195 -6.17 -28.97 -2.77
N ILE A 196 -6.72 -29.91 -2.01
CA ILE A 196 -6.55 -31.35 -2.25
C ILE A 196 -7.87 -32.03 -2.56
N ASP A 197 -7.82 -33.09 -3.31
CA ASP A 197 -8.89 -34.04 -3.53
C ASP A 197 -9.23 -34.76 -2.21
N LEU A 198 -10.52 -34.82 -1.87
CA LEU A 198 -10.98 -35.35 -0.57
C LEU A 198 -10.88 -36.88 -0.46
N THR A 199 -10.57 -37.57 -1.56
CA THR A 199 -10.46 -39.03 -1.60
C THR A 199 -9.00 -39.48 -1.62
N THR A 200 -8.17 -38.80 -2.43
CA THR A 200 -6.78 -39.21 -2.66
C THR A 200 -5.76 -38.34 -1.93
N GLY A 201 -6.10 -37.12 -1.56
CA GLY A 201 -5.20 -36.13 -1.02
C GLY A 201 -4.30 -35.46 -2.08
N ALA A 202 -4.43 -35.82 -3.35
CA ALA A 202 -3.68 -35.20 -4.43
C ALA A 202 -4.11 -33.75 -4.66
N VAL A 203 -3.18 -32.89 -5.06
CA VAL A 203 -3.51 -31.51 -5.40
C VAL A 203 -4.49 -31.47 -6.58
N ASN A 204 -5.65 -30.86 -6.38
CA ASN A 204 -6.70 -30.70 -7.41
C ASN A 204 -7.09 -29.23 -7.66
N LEU A 205 -6.70 -28.31 -6.77
CA LEU A 205 -6.99 -26.88 -6.90
C LEU A 205 -5.72 -26.09 -6.56
N ALA A 206 -5.10 -25.52 -7.58
CA ALA A 206 -3.87 -24.74 -7.40
C ALA A 206 -4.16 -23.30 -6.91
N GLY A 207 -3.27 -22.76 -6.08
CA GLY A 207 -3.27 -21.34 -5.73
C GLY A 207 -4.40 -20.90 -4.80
N VAL A 208 -4.96 -21.79 -3.99
CA VAL A 208 -5.96 -21.48 -2.94
C VAL A 208 -5.47 -20.34 -2.04
N VAL A 209 -4.22 -20.44 -1.59
CA VAL A 209 -3.52 -19.36 -0.90
C VAL A 209 -2.46 -18.81 -1.84
N PRO A 210 -2.60 -17.58 -2.37
CA PRO A 210 -1.67 -17.02 -3.36
C PRO A 210 -0.32 -16.66 -2.74
N ALA A 211 0.70 -16.56 -3.60
CA ALA A 211 2.02 -16.06 -3.19
C ALA A 211 1.90 -14.63 -2.61
N GLY A 212 2.66 -14.37 -1.55
CA GLY A 212 2.59 -13.10 -0.81
C GLY A 212 1.52 -13.05 0.28
N ALA A 213 0.72 -14.11 0.46
CA ALA A 213 -0.15 -14.21 1.63
C ALA A 213 0.69 -14.32 2.92
N THR A 214 0.29 -13.60 3.96
CA THR A 214 1.00 -13.50 5.24
C THR A 214 0.36 -14.33 6.36
N ALA A 215 -0.94 -14.61 6.24
CA ALA A 215 -1.70 -15.43 7.19
C ALA A 215 -2.89 -16.10 6.52
N ILE A 216 -3.47 -17.11 7.17
CA ILE A 216 -4.72 -17.77 6.79
C ILE A 216 -5.76 -17.68 7.91
N ALA A 217 -7.03 -17.61 7.49
CA ALA A 217 -8.19 -17.98 8.28
C ALA A 217 -8.56 -19.44 7.92
N TYR A 218 -8.62 -20.31 8.90
CA TYR A 218 -8.79 -21.74 8.66
C TYR A 218 -9.56 -22.42 9.78
N ASN A 219 -10.13 -23.57 9.47
CA ASN A 219 -10.67 -24.50 10.45
C ASN A 219 -9.71 -25.68 10.65
N LEU A 220 -9.30 -25.90 11.90
CA LEU A 220 -8.49 -27.03 12.32
C LEU A 220 -9.40 -28.09 12.88
N THR A 221 -9.39 -29.29 12.30
CA THR A 221 -10.19 -30.40 12.81
C THR A 221 -9.28 -31.54 13.25
N VAL A 222 -9.53 -32.09 14.43
CA VAL A 222 -8.98 -33.37 14.89
C VAL A 222 -10.06 -34.44 14.86
N VAL A 223 -9.69 -35.61 14.38
CA VAL A 223 -10.56 -36.80 14.35
C VAL A 223 -9.78 -38.02 14.81
N ASP A 224 -10.51 -39.07 15.20
CA ASP A 224 -9.91 -40.35 15.66
C ASP A 224 -8.87 -40.12 16.75
N THR A 225 -9.21 -39.28 17.72
CA THR A 225 -8.29 -38.99 18.84
C THR A 225 -8.02 -40.25 19.67
N ALA A 226 -6.78 -40.40 20.14
CA ALA A 226 -6.38 -41.43 21.09
C ALA A 226 -5.71 -40.77 22.31
N GLY A 227 -6.22 -41.10 23.49
CA GLY A 227 -5.82 -40.42 24.72
C GLY A 227 -6.22 -38.93 24.75
N SER A 228 -5.58 -38.17 25.63
CA SER A 228 -5.69 -36.68 25.67
C SER A 228 -4.53 -36.04 24.95
N GLY A 229 -4.76 -34.86 24.36
CA GLY A 229 -3.71 -34.16 23.66
C GLY A 229 -4.09 -32.77 23.19
N PHE A 230 -3.20 -32.15 22.46
CA PHE A 230 -3.41 -30.86 21.83
C PHE A 230 -2.60 -30.74 20.53
N LEU A 231 -3.04 -29.83 19.68
CA LEU A 231 -2.24 -29.30 18.57
C LEU A 231 -1.99 -27.82 18.77
N ALA A 232 -0.82 -27.37 18.33
CA ALA A 232 -0.47 -25.95 18.18
C ALA A 232 -0.06 -25.68 16.75
N VAL A 233 -0.59 -24.61 16.14
CA VAL A 233 -0.29 -24.20 14.76
C VAL A 233 0.44 -22.88 14.77
N THR A 234 1.54 -22.81 14.04
CA THR A 234 2.43 -21.63 13.93
C THR A 234 2.82 -21.42 12.48
N ALA A 235 3.56 -20.33 12.19
CA ALA A 235 4.20 -20.17 10.89
C ALA A 235 5.12 -21.37 10.59
N GLY A 236 5.23 -21.76 9.32
CA GLY A 236 6.04 -22.90 8.90
C GLY A 236 7.52 -22.85 9.33
N SER A 237 8.08 -21.64 9.42
CA SER A 237 9.45 -21.38 9.87
C SER A 237 9.66 -21.52 11.38
N SER A 238 8.59 -21.58 12.20
CA SER A 238 8.71 -21.70 13.66
C SER A 238 9.22 -23.06 14.08
N THR A 239 10.09 -23.09 15.08
CA THR A 239 10.63 -24.31 15.69
C THR A 239 10.01 -24.64 17.05
N THR A 240 9.22 -23.70 17.62
CA THR A 240 8.58 -23.80 18.92
C THR A 240 7.15 -23.25 18.86
N PHE A 241 6.34 -23.59 19.85
CA PHE A 241 5.01 -23.04 20.08
C PHE A 241 4.88 -22.52 21.52
N ARG A 242 3.89 -21.65 21.76
CA ARG A 242 3.63 -21.07 23.10
C ARG A 242 2.19 -21.31 23.59
N ALA A 243 1.29 -21.68 22.72
CA ALA A 243 -0.12 -21.91 23.00
C ALA A 243 -0.68 -23.02 22.12
N SER A 244 -1.68 -23.74 22.62
CA SER A 244 -2.42 -24.72 21.83
C SER A 244 -3.45 -24.05 20.94
N SER A 245 -3.71 -24.66 19.80
CA SER A 245 -4.75 -24.28 18.85
C SER A 245 -6.04 -25.07 19.07
N ILE A 246 -5.93 -26.33 19.44
CA ILE A 246 -7.05 -27.22 19.75
C ILE A 246 -6.62 -28.23 20.81
N ASN A 247 -7.52 -28.59 21.72
CA ASN A 247 -7.28 -29.58 22.76
C ASN A 247 -8.38 -30.62 22.77
N TRP A 248 -8.03 -31.86 23.10
CA TRP A 248 -8.96 -32.95 23.32
C TRP A 248 -8.63 -33.70 24.64
N SER A 249 -9.65 -34.27 25.26
CA SER A 249 -9.52 -34.85 26.60
C SER A 249 -9.60 -36.38 26.62
N ALA A 250 -10.08 -37.00 25.52
CA ALA A 250 -10.33 -38.44 25.46
C ALA A 250 -10.15 -38.99 24.05
N ALA A 251 -10.12 -40.31 23.93
CA ALA A 251 -10.16 -41.01 22.64
C ALA A 251 -11.51 -40.87 21.96
N GLY A 252 -11.55 -41.01 20.61
CA GLY A 252 -12.76 -41.03 19.79
C GLY A 252 -13.47 -39.68 19.64
N GLN A 253 -12.81 -38.58 19.98
CA GLN A 253 -13.38 -37.23 19.81
C GLN A 253 -13.17 -36.71 18.40
N ILE A 254 -14.13 -35.93 17.93
CA ILE A 254 -14.06 -35.12 16.72
C ILE A 254 -14.30 -33.67 17.17
N LEU A 255 -13.29 -32.82 17.02
CA LEU A 255 -13.34 -31.42 17.42
C LEU A 255 -12.82 -30.54 16.31
N ALA A 256 -13.41 -29.37 16.16
CA ALA A 256 -12.99 -28.37 15.20
C ALA A 256 -12.87 -27.00 15.84
N ASN A 257 -11.92 -26.20 15.40
CA ASN A 257 -11.71 -24.83 15.87
C ASN A 257 -11.29 -23.92 14.73
N GLY A 258 -12.05 -22.84 14.51
CA GLY A 258 -11.73 -21.79 13.54
C GLY A 258 -10.70 -20.82 14.12
N GLN A 259 -9.63 -20.53 13.36
CA GLN A 259 -8.49 -19.75 13.82
C GLN A 259 -7.83 -18.97 12.71
N LEU A 260 -6.87 -18.12 13.13
CA LEU A 260 -5.89 -17.47 12.25
C LEU A 260 -4.51 -18.06 12.54
N ALA A 261 -3.71 -18.25 11.49
CA ALA A 261 -2.31 -18.61 11.64
C ALA A 261 -1.43 -17.79 10.69
N PRO A 262 -0.26 -17.33 11.15
CA PRO A 262 0.73 -16.73 10.27
C PRO A 262 1.33 -17.78 9.34
N LEU A 263 1.77 -17.35 8.16
CA LEU A 263 2.46 -18.18 7.17
C LEU A 263 3.95 -17.86 7.13
N ASP A 264 4.74 -18.83 6.67
CA ASP A 264 6.10 -18.55 6.18
C ASP A 264 6.07 -18.05 4.71
N GLY A 265 7.23 -17.65 4.19
CA GLY A 265 7.36 -17.16 2.82
C GLY A 265 6.97 -18.18 1.72
N GLU A 266 6.83 -19.48 2.08
CA GLU A 266 6.44 -20.56 1.18
C GLU A 266 4.99 -21.01 1.39
N ARG A 267 4.19 -20.23 2.11
CA ARG A 267 2.77 -20.52 2.41
C ARG A 267 2.59 -21.83 3.17
N ARG A 268 3.37 -22.00 4.25
CA ARG A 268 3.30 -23.18 5.09
C ARG A 268 3.00 -22.80 6.53
N VAL A 269 2.33 -23.70 7.22
CA VAL A 269 2.17 -23.73 8.67
C VAL A 269 2.94 -24.91 9.26
N ARG A 270 3.33 -24.81 10.51
CA ARG A 270 3.84 -25.94 11.29
C ARG A 270 2.85 -26.32 12.36
N ILE A 271 2.50 -27.59 12.39
CA ILE A 271 1.61 -28.17 13.38
C ILE A 271 2.46 -28.97 14.37
N PHE A 272 2.34 -28.69 15.64
CA PHE A 272 2.96 -29.42 16.74
C PHE A 272 1.91 -30.22 17.48
N ALA A 273 2.23 -31.43 17.95
CA ALA A 273 1.36 -32.25 18.77
C ALA A 273 1.98 -32.50 20.14
N GLY A 274 1.15 -32.48 21.18
CA GLY A 274 1.56 -32.73 22.55
C GLY A 274 0.44 -33.29 23.43
N GLY A 275 0.71 -33.52 24.74
CA GLY A 275 -0.27 -33.97 25.73
C GLY A 275 -0.42 -35.50 25.88
N GLY A 276 0.42 -36.31 25.21
CA GLY A 276 0.49 -37.78 25.37
C GLY A 276 -0.36 -38.60 24.41
N GLY A 277 -1.37 -38.01 23.78
CA GLY A 277 -2.25 -38.68 22.81
C GLY A 277 -1.84 -38.50 21.35
N SER A 278 -2.74 -38.92 20.46
CA SER A 278 -2.61 -38.72 19.00
C SER A 278 -3.94 -38.39 18.37
N ALA A 279 -3.93 -37.78 17.17
CA ALA A 279 -5.10 -37.52 16.37
C ALA A 279 -4.78 -37.39 14.89
N HIS A 280 -5.72 -37.74 14.03
CA HIS A 280 -5.71 -37.27 12.64
C HIS A 280 -6.06 -35.80 12.58
N VAL A 281 -5.50 -35.10 11.59
CA VAL A 281 -5.56 -33.64 11.47
C VAL A 281 -6.03 -33.26 10.07
N LEU A 282 -7.01 -32.36 10.03
CA LEU A 282 -7.53 -31.77 8.81
C LEU A 282 -7.40 -30.24 8.90
N VAL A 283 -7.06 -29.62 7.78
CA VAL A 283 -6.96 -28.17 7.65
C VAL A 283 -7.81 -27.71 6.46
N ASP A 284 -8.82 -26.90 6.75
CA ASP A 284 -9.71 -26.29 5.76
C ASP A 284 -9.50 -24.78 5.77
N VAL A 285 -8.95 -24.20 4.69
CA VAL A 285 -8.74 -22.76 4.55
C VAL A 285 -10.05 -22.09 4.15
N GLN A 286 -10.39 -21.00 4.84
CA GLN A 286 -11.60 -20.19 4.64
C GLN A 286 -11.28 -18.77 4.17
N GLY A 287 -10.01 -18.40 4.18
CA GLY A 287 -9.53 -17.09 3.75
C GLY A 287 -8.04 -16.93 3.98
N TYR A 288 -7.49 -15.86 3.42
CA TYR A 288 -6.09 -15.49 3.59
C TYR A 288 -5.93 -13.98 3.71
N TYR A 289 -4.84 -13.55 4.31
CA TYR A 289 -4.44 -12.14 4.37
C TYR A 289 -3.31 -11.88 3.35
N ARG A 290 -3.50 -10.83 2.52
CA ARG A 290 -2.52 -10.41 1.50
C ARG A 290 -2.49 -8.90 1.32
#